data_6618c5db28182cb39f5b10a843e7b8bd
#
_entry.id   6618c5db28182cb39f5b10a843e7b8bd
#
_cell.length_a   1.000
_cell.length_b   1.000
_cell.length_c   1.000
_cell.angle_alpha   90.00
_cell.angle_beta   90.00
_cell.angle_gamma   90.00
#
_symmetry.space_group_name_H-M   'P 1'
#
loop_
_entity.id
_entity.type
_entity.pdbx_description
1 polymer ?
#
loop_
_entity_poly.entity_id
_entity_poly.type
_entity_poly.pdbx_seq_one_letter_code
_entity_poly.pdbx_strand_id
1 'polypeptide(L)'
;MQRKPFSFRLLALTLITVFCLSSCWMNPDMQKPGVTALQGEWQQDSVPMQKQLLTYSLYHFRFSCDSFFVSIKTFSKVNYGADSCMKSGHWVEYTRGNYGQRNDTLFLKGQFCNPDYSIKENAGCFRIGVYEEVFKINKKTDSVIQLSSTSGSIPINARLIKHATCHIKPL
;
A
#
# COMPACT_ATOMS: atom_id res chain seq x y z
N MET A 1 54.19 37.99 9.46
CA MET A 1 53.92 36.59 9.04
C MET A 1 52.44 36.44 8.65
N GLN A 2 52.12 36.56 7.35
CA GLN A 2 50.77 36.42 6.84
C GLN A 2 50.54 34.91 6.55
N ARG A 3 49.73 34.23 7.36
CA ARG A 3 49.28 32.87 7.09
C ARG A 3 48.23 32.91 5.99
N LYS A 4 48.54 32.24 4.88
CA LYS A 4 47.77 32.22 3.62
C LYS A 4 46.34 31.70 3.85
N PRO A 5 45.28 32.43 3.38
CA PRO A 5 43.89 31.99 3.49
C PRO A 5 43.53 30.85 2.52
N PHE A 6 44.51 30.26 1.84
CA PHE A 6 44.34 29.23 0.81
C PHE A 6 43.83 27.89 1.40
N SER A 7 44.31 27.54 2.60
CA SER A 7 43.92 26.29 3.25
C SER A 7 42.46 26.26 3.68
N PHE A 8 41.91 27.39 4.13
CA PHE A 8 40.52 27.49 4.55
C PHE A 8 39.53 27.38 3.39
N ARG A 9 39.87 27.93 2.23
CA ARG A 9 39.05 27.83 1.02
C ARG A 9 39.00 26.40 0.46
N LEU A 10 40.13 25.69 0.51
CA LEU A 10 40.20 24.28 0.07
C LEU A 10 39.37 23.39 0.99
N LEU A 11 39.43 23.62 2.30
CA LEU A 11 38.65 22.84 3.28
C LEU A 11 37.14 23.09 3.13
N ALA A 12 36.73 24.31 2.86
CA ALA A 12 35.34 24.67 2.60
C ALA A 12 34.81 24.04 1.31
N LEU A 13 35.63 23.97 0.25
CA LEU A 13 35.25 23.36 -1.02
C LEU A 13 35.08 21.83 -0.87
N THR A 14 35.95 21.16 -0.13
CA THR A 14 35.85 19.73 0.13
C THR A 14 34.64 19.40 0.99
N LEU A 15 34.29 20.24 1.97
CA LEU A 15 33.08 20.01 2.78
C LEU A 15 31.79 20.13 1.94
N ILE A 16 31.72 21.14 1.04
CA ILE A 16 30.58 21.34 0.14
C ILE A 16 30.42 20.15 -0.83
N THR A 17 31.54 19.64 -1.38
CA THR A 17 31.47 18.47 -2.28
C THR A 17 30.98 17.20 -1.57
N VAL A 18 31.41 16.97 -0.33
CA VAL A 18 30.93 15.83 0.49
C VAL A 18 29.43 15.94 0.78
N PHE A 19 28.93 17.15 1.09
CA PHE A 19 27.49 17.38 1.30
C PHE A 19 26.65 17.17 0.04
N CYS A 20 27.17 17.55 -1.14
CA CYS A 20 26.46 17.33 -2.40
C CYS A 20 26.37 15.86 -2.81
N LEU A 21 27.35 15.04 -2.44
CA LEU A 21 27.35 13.60 -2.76
C LEU A 21 26.42 12.77 -1.87
N SER A 22 26.07 13.26 -0.68
CA SER A 22 25.12 12.58 0.22
C SER A 22 23.64 12.84 -0.09
N SER A 23 23.34 13.79 -0.95
CA SER A 23 21.96 14.22 -1.27
C SER A 23 21.17 13.17 -2.09
N CYS A 24 21.82 12.30 -2.86
CA CYS A 24 21.14 11.34 -3.75
C CYS A 24 20.49 10.15 -3.02
N TRP A 25 20.80 9.90 -1.75
CA TRP A 25 20.25 8.76 -1.00
C TRP A 25 18.93 9.06 -0.28
N MET A 26 18.49 10.31 -0.25
CA MET A 26 17.28 10.75 0.45
C MET A 26 16.15 11.20 -0.48
N ASN A 27 16.12 10.76 -1.74
CA ASN A 27 14.98 11.07 -2.59
C ASN A 27 13.78 10.21 -2.14
N PRO A 28 12.71 10.79 -1.54
CA PRO A 28 11.53 10.07 -1.08
C PRO A 28 10.73 9.43 -2.23
N ASP A 29 10.96 9.90 -3.47
CA ASP A 29 10.25 9.43 -4.65
C ASP A 29 10.90 8.20 -5.29
N MET A 30 12.05 7.75 -4.80
CA MET A 30 12.69 6.53 -5.29
C MET A 30 11.92 5.30 -4.81
N GLN A 31 11.48 4.48 -5.77
CA GLN A 31 10.87 3.19 -5.51
C GLN A 31 11.84 2.28 -4.72
N LYS A 32 11.37 1.73 -3.62
CA LYS A 32 12.13 0.80 -2.76
C LYS A 32 11.79 -0.65 -3.10
N PRO A 33 12.66 -1.62 -2.77
CA PRO A 33 12.40 -3.03 -3.10
C PRO A 33 11.18 -3.62 -2.37
N GLY A 34 10.71 -2.98 -1.29
CA GLY A 34 9.61 -3.48 -0.48
C GLY A 34 9.95 -4.76 0.27
N VAL A 35 8.93 -5.51 0.67
CA VAL A 35 9.07 -6.77 1.44
C VAL A 35 8.97 -7.95 0.48
N THR A 36 10.06 -8.65 0.23
CA THR A 36 10.16 -9.76 -0.74
C THR A 36 9.06 -10.82 -0.53
N ALA A 37 8.81 -11.19 0.70
CA ALA A 37 7.82 -12.23 1.05
C ALA A 37 6.34 -11.81 0.88
N LEU A 38 6.09 -10.54 0.54
CA LEU A 38 4.75 -10.03 0.21
C LEU A 38 4.56 -9.84 -1.29
N GLN A 39 5.65 -9.83 -2.09
CA GLN A 39 5.58 -9.56 -3.53
C GLN A 39 4.67 -10.54 -4.25
N GLY A 40 3.68 -10.02 -4.98
CA GLY A 40 2.72 -10.85 -5.72
C GLY A 40 1.29 -10.40 -5.55
N GLU A 41 0.38 -11.28 -5.98
CA GLU A 41 -1.06 -11.07 -5.89
C GLU A 41 -1.65 -12.07 -4.89
N TRP A 42 -2.41 -11.55 -3.93
CA TRP A 42 -3.01 -12.28 -2.83
C TRP A 42 -4.51 -12.08 -2.84
N GLN A 43 -5.26 -13.17 -2.81
CA GLN A 43 -6.71 -13.11 -2.89
C GLN A 43 -7.37 -13.76 -1.68
N GLN A 44 -8.32 -13.06 -1.11
CA GLN A 44 -9.26 -13.63 -0.13
C GLN A 44 -10.48 -14.16 -0.88
N ASP A 45 -10.73 -15.47 -0.75
CA ASP A 45 -11.84 -16.11 -1.44
C ASP A 45 -13.15 -16.07 -0.64
N SER A 46 -13.06 -16.04 0.70
CA SER A 46 -14.22 -16.03 1.60
C SER A 46 -13.90 -15.41 2.96
N VAL A 47 -14.94 -15.11 3.72
CA VAL A 47 -14.85 -14.74 5.14
C VAL A 47 -15.56 -15.79 6.01
N PRO A 48 -15.13 -15.97 7.28
CA PRO A 48 -15.84 -16.85 8.23
C PRO A 48 -17.30 -16.46 8.34
N MET A 49 -18.18 -17.45 8.41
CA MET A 49 -19.64 -17.25 8.53
C MET A 49 -20.26 -16.32 7.49
N GLN A 50 -19.71 -16.23 6.30
CA GLN A 50 -20.11 -15.31 5.21
C GLN A 50 -21.62 -15.28 4.97
N LYS A 51 -22.29 -16.44 5.02
CA LYS A 51 -23.75 -16.54 4.80
C LYS A 51 -24.58 -15.84 5.89
N GLN A 52 -24.05 -15.70 7.09
CA GLN A 52 -24.72 -15.08 8.25
C GLN A 52 -24.47 -13.57 8.34
N LEU A 53 -23.43 -13.07 7.68
CA LEU A 53 -23.09 -11.66 7.74
C LEU A 53 -24.06 -10.82 6.90
N LEU A 54 -24.45 -9.67 7.44
CA LEU A 54 -25.22 -8.65 6.72
C LEU A 54 -24.35 -7.93 5.69
N THR A 55 -23.10 -7.65 6.06
CA THR A 55 -22.11 -7.00 5.18
C THR A 55 -20.75 -7.62 5.42
N TYR A 56 -20.01 -7.87 4.37
CA TYR A 56 -18.63 -8.33 4.41
C TYR A 56 -17.85 -7.84 3.20
N SER A 57 -16.54 -7.78 3.31
CA SER A 57 -15.63 -7.41 2.21
C SER A 57 -14.63 -8.52 1.93
N LEU A 58 -14.30 -8.69 0.66
CA LEU A 58 -13.24 -9.57 0.18
C LEU A 58 -12.13 -8.70 -0.41
N TYR A 59 -10.90 -9.02 -0.06
CA TYR A 59 -9.71 -8.26 -0.44
C TYR A 59 -8.92 -8.99 -1.52
N HIS A 60 -8.44 -8.23 -2.48
CA HIS A 60 -7.42 -8.65 -3.42
C HIS A 60 -6.27 -7.64 -3.35
N PHE A 61 -5.12 -8.10 -2.85
CA PHE A 61 -3.91 -7.29 -2.72
C PHE A 61 -2.95 -7.63 -3.86
N ARG A 62 -2.31 -6.62 -4.40
CA ARG A 62 -1.15 -6.76 -5.27
C ARG A 62 -0.03 -5.90 -4.71
N PHE A 63 1.09 -6.54 -4.36
CA PHE A 63 2.31 -5.87 -3.91
C PHE A 63 3.37 -5.94 -4.99
N SER A 64 3.94 -4.80 -5.33
CA SER A 64 5.03 -4.67 -6.32
C SER A 64 6.02 -3.64 -5.81
N CYS A 65 7.25 -4.08 -5.52
CA CYS A 65 8.25 -3.30 -4.81
C CYS A 65 7.67 -2.76 -3.48
N ASP A 66 7.72 -1.47 -3.23
CA ASP A 66 7.12 -0.81 -2.06
C ASP A 66 5.70 -0.28 -2.31
N SER A 67 5.13 -0.61 -3.46
CA SER A 67 3.79 -0.16 -3.84
C SER A 67 2.76 -1.25 -3.61
N PHE A 68 1.56 -0.84 -3.21
CA PHE A 68 0.39 -1.72 -3.14
C PHE A 68 -0.73 -1.24 -4.04
N PHE A 69 -1.53 -2.19 -4.46
CA PHE A 69 -2.81 -2.02 -5.15
C PHE A 69 -3.80 -2.96 -4.49
N VAL A 70 -4.93 -2.43 -4.02
CA VAL A 70 -5.96 -3.24 -3.37
C VAL A 70 -7.29 -2.99 -4.01
N SER A 71 -8.02 -4.06 -4.33
CA SER A 71 -9.44 -3.99 -4.59
C SER A 71 -10.21 -4.58 -3.41
N ILE A 72 -11.23 -3.88 -2.95
CA ILE A 72 -12.08 -4.22 -1.82
C ILE A 72 -13.48 -4.42 -2.35
N LYS A 73 -13.87 -5.68 -2.51
CA LYS A 73 -15.22 -6.04 -2.99
C LYS A 73 -16.13 -6.24 -1.79
N THR A 74 -17.08 -5.34 -1.60
CA THR A 74 -18.04 -5.39 -0.50
C THR A 74 -19.37 -5.93 -0.97
N PHE A 75 -19.96 -6.80 -0.15
CA PHE A 75 -21.31 -7.34 -0.31
C PHE A 75 -22.16 -6.92 0.87
N SER A 76 -23.37 -6.45 0.61
CA SER A 76 -24.33 -6.06 1.63
C SER A 76 -25.72 -6.62 1.28
N LYS A 77 -26.39 -7.17 2.29
CA LYS A 77 -27.80 -7.57 2.22
C LYS A 77 -28.74 -6.43 2.56
N VAL A 78 -28.18 -5.31 3.01
CA VAL A 78 -28.91 -4.10 3.34
C VAL A 78 -28.60 -3.06 2.29
N ASN A 79 -29.65 -2.52 1.65
CA ASN A 79 -29.48 -1.43 0.70
C ASN A 79 -29.40 -0.09 1.46
N TYR A 80 -28.20 0.47 1.57
CA TYR A 80 -27.96 1.74 2.23
C TYR A 80 -28.30 2.94 1.34
N GLY A 81 -29.54 3.00 0.84
CA GLY A 81 -30.04 4.14 0.11
C GLY A 81 -30.39 3.88 -1.35
N ALA A 82 -30.99 4.90 -2.00
CA ALA A 82 -31.41 4.88 -3.39
C ALA A 82 -30.25 5.11 -4.39
N ASP A 83 -29.01 4.98 -3.94
CA ASP A 83 -27.82 5.25 -4.72
C ASP A 83 -27.60 4.19 -5.79
N SER A 84 -27.42 4.67 -7.03
CA SER A 84 -27.13 3.81 -8.19
C SER A 84 -25.89 2.93 -8.03
N CYS A 85 -24.96 3.34 -7.16
CA CYS A 85 -23.71 2.65 -6.88
C CYS A 85 -23.88 1.33 -6.12
N MET A 86 -24.96 1.17 -5.34
CA MET A 86 -25.21 0.03 -4.44
C MET A 86 -26.44 -0.80 -4.82
N LYS A 87 -27.05 -0.54 -5.96
CA LYS A 87 -28.33 -1.19 -6.37
C LYS A 87 -28.31 -2.70 -6.36
N SER A 88 -27.16 -3.31 -6.60
CA SER A 88 -26.99 -4.77 -6.65
C SER A 88 -26.51 -5.38 -5.31
N GLY A 89 -26.41 -4.57 -4.24
CA GLY A 89 -25.89 -5.02 -2.94
C GLY A 89 -24.41 -5.42 -2.96
N HIS A 90 -23.67 -5.04 -3.99
CA HIS A 90 -22.22 -5.25 -4.03
C HIS A 90 -21.53 -4.11 -4.81
N TRP A 91 -20.32 -3.75 -4.36
CA TRP A 91 -19.50 -2.75 -5.04
C TRP A 91 -18.01 -3.05 -4.84
N VAL A 92 -17.17 -2.38 -5.60
CA VAL A 92 -15.73 -2.49 -5.50
C VAL A 92 -15.11 -1.12 -5.34
N GLU A 93 -14.24 -0.99 -4.34
CA GLU A 93 -13.39 0.17 -4.17
C GLU A 93 -11.95 -0.22 -4.45
N TYR A 94 -11.20 0.70 -5.01
CA TYR A 94 -9.80 0.51 -5.39
C TYR A 94 -8.94 1.48 -4.62
N THR A 95 -7.77 0.99 -4.15
CA THR A 95 -6.79 1.82 -3.45
C THR A 95 -5.39 1.51 -3.94
N ARG A 96 -4.52 2.50 -3.96
CA ARG A 96 -3.12 2.35 -4.27
C ARG A 96 -2.25 3.26 -3.42
N GLY A 97 -0.99 2.89 -3.24
CA GLY A 97 -0.02 3.70 -2.50
C GLY A 97 1.24 2.92 -2.19
N ASN A 98 1.91 3.34 -1.14
CA ASN A 98 3.10 2.68 -0.63
C ASN A 98 2.78 1.90 0.64
N TYR A 99 3.51 0.82 0.84
CA TYR A 99 3.42 0.04 2.05
C TYR A 99 4.77 -0.15 2.73
N GLY A 100 4.70 -0.39 4.02
CA GLY A 100 5.86 -0.77 4.81
C GLY A 100 5.49 -1.83 5.82
N GLN A 101 6.47 -2.61 6.24
CA GLN A 101 6.31 -3.58 7.32
C GLN A 101 7.31 -3.28 8.42
N ARG A 102 6.84 -3.29 9.66
CA ARG A 102 7.68 -3.27 10.86
C ARG A 102 7.25 -4.42 11.76
N ASN A 103 8.15 -5.39 11.96
CA ASN A 103 7.85 -6.63 12.66
C ASN A 103 6.64 -7.36 12.02
N ASP A 104 5.59 -7.59 12.80
CA ASP A 104 4.33 -8.21 12.39
C ASP A 104 3.26 -7.22 11.92
N THR A 105 3.61 -5.95 11.77
CA THR A 105 2.66 -4.89 11.39
C THR A 105 2.94 -4.39 9.98
N LEU A 106 1.90 -4.46 9.15
CA LEU A 106 1.87 -3.97 7.78
C LEU A 106 1.10 -2.65 7.74
N PHE A 107 1.75 -1.60 7.23
CA PHE A 107 1.17 -0.27 7.07
C PHE A 107 0.94 -0.01 5.59
N LEU A 108 -0.28 0.34 5.23
CA LEU A 108 -0.64 0.79 3.89
C LEU A 108 -1.02 2.26 3.97
N LYS A 109 -0.39 3.08 3.12
CA LYS A 109 -0.70 4.51 3.01
C LYS A 109 -0.81 4.89 1.55
N GLY A 110 -1.95 5.45 1.17
CA GLY A 110 -2.23 5.80 -0.21
C GLY A 110 -3.53 6.55 -0.36
N GLN A 111 -4.26 6.26 -1.43
CA GLN A 111 -5.51 6.92 -1.75
C GLN A 111 -6.49 6.00 -2.46
N PHE A 112 -7.78 6.35 -2.38
CA PHE A 112 -8.82 5.73 -3.19
C PHE A 112 -8.66 6.12 -4.67
N CYS A 113 -8.90 5.16 -5.56
CA CYS A 113 -8.62 5.27 -6.98
C CYS A 113 -9.83 4.86 -7.83
N ASN A 114 -9.73 5.14 -9.12
CA ASN A 114 -10.57 4.54 -10.15
C ASN A 114 -10.22 3.04 -10.35
N PRO A 115 -11.07 2.25 -11.05
CA PRO A 115 -10.81 0.83 -11.31
C PRO A 115 -9.48 0.53 -12.02
N ASP A 116 -8.95 1.45 -12.80
CA ASP A 116 -7.65 1.38 -13.48
C ASP A 116 -6.48 1.84 -12.59
N TYR A 117 -6.77 2.14 -11.32
CA TYR A 117 -5.85 2.71 -10.34
C TYR A 117 -5.34 4.12 -10.69
N SER A 118 -5.99 4.86 -11.59
CA SER A 118 -5.74 6.29 -11.75
C SER A 118 -6.26 7.09 -10.54
N ILE A 119 -5.79 8.32 -10.38
CA ILE A 119 -6.24 9.20 -9.30
C ILE A 119 -7.74 9.49 -9.48
N LYS A 120 -8.48 9.38 -8.39
CA LYS A 120 -9.91 9.68 -8.36
C LYS A 120 -10.09 11.15 -7.97
N GLU A 121 -10.49 11.96 -8.92
CA GLU A 121 -10.65 13.40 -8.72
C GLU A 121 -12.04 13.78 -8.15
N ASN A 122 -13.06 13.00 -8.47
CA ASN A 122 -14.42 13.23 -8.01
C ASN A 122 -14.92 12.09 -7.14
N ALA A 123 -15.73 12.41 -6.12
CA ALA A 123 -16.28 11.40 -5.21
C ALA A 123 -17.07 10.32 -5.96
N GLY A 124 -17.86 10.69 -6.97
CA GLY A 124 -18.68 9.76 -7.74
C GLY A 124 -19.41 8.80 -6.81
N CYS A 125 -19.27 7.49 -7.12
CA CYS A 125 -19.63 6.44 -6.18
C CYS A 125 -18.47 6.20 -5.21
N PHE A 126 -18.76 6.12 -3.90
CA PHE A 126 -17.86 5.68 -2.84
C PHE A 126 -16.74 6.67 -2.45
N ARG A 127 -15.81 6.19 -1.63
CA ARG A 127 -14.79 7.00 -0.97
C ARG A 127 -13.80 7.62 -1.94
N ILE A 128 -13.30 8.79 -1.57
CA ILE A 128 -12.23 9.54 -2.24
C ILE A 128 -11.23 10.01 -1.19
N GLY A 129 -10.03 10.34 -1.59
CA GLY A 129 -8.98 10.88 -0.73
C GLY A 129 -8.11 9.82 -0.12
N VAL A 130 -7.60 10.08 1.06
CA VAL A 130 -6.57 9.25 1.72
C VAL A 130 -7.13 7.88 2.12
N TYR A 131 -6.31 6.85 1.86
CA TYR A 131 -6.48 5.50 2.38
C TYR A 131 -5.30 5.17 3.29
N GLU A 132 -5.59 4.93 4.56
CA GLU A 132 -4.60 4.45 5.52
C GLU A 132 -5.19 3.25 6.25
N GLU A 133 -4.45 2.15 6.27
CA GLU A 133 -4.86 0.92 6.94
C GLU A 133 -3.64 0.25 7.59
N VAL A 134 -3.86 -0.28 8.76
CA VAL A 134 -2.85 -1.02 9.53
C VAL A 134 -3.33 -2.44 9.74
N PHE A 135 -2.51 -3.40 9.34
CA PHE A 135 -2.78 -4.82 9.52
C PHE A 135 -1.73 -5.45 10.43
N LYS A 136 -2.20 -6.28 11.36
CA LYS A 136 -1.33 -7.23 12.03
C LYS A 136 -1.23 -8.49 11.19
N ILE A 137 -0.01 -8.96 10.94
CA ILE A 137 0.27 -10.22 10.26
C ILE A 137 0.25 -11.32 11.32
N ASN A 138 -0.84 -12.09 11.38
CA ASN A 138 -0.97 -13.18 12.35
C ASN A 138 -0.28 -14.46 11.89
N LYS A 139 -0.28 -14.71 10.58
CA LYS A 139 0.35 -15.87 9.94
C LYS A 139 0.84 -15.49 8.56
N LYS A 140 2.02 -15.96 8.21
CA LYS A 140 2.57 -15.85 6.86
C LYS A 140 3.32 -17.12 6.50
N THR A 141 2.95 -17.69 5.36
CA THR A 141 3.65 -18.78 4.69
C THR A 141 3.91 -18.38 3.22
N ASP A 142 4.53 -19.24 2.44
CA ASP A 142 4.80 -18.95 1.02
C ASP A 142 3.53 -18.80 0.17
N SER A 143 2.40 -19.32 0.64
CA SER A 143 1.15 -19.34 -0.13
C SER A 143 -0.06 -18.75 0.60
N VAL A 144 0.05 -18.46 1.89
CA VAL A 144 -1.06 -17.94 2.71
C VAL A 144 -0.58 -16.83 3.63
N ILE A 145 -1.33 -15.74 3.66
CA ILE A 145 -1.18 -14.66 4.64
C ILE A 145 -2.49 -14.46 5.39
N GLN A 146 -2.40 -14.33 6.71
CA GLN A 146 -3.52 -13.95 7.57
C GLN A 146 -3.26 -12.57 8.16
N LEU A 147 -4.17 -11.65 7.89
CA LEU A 147 -4.11 -10.27 8.34
C LEU A 147 -5.30 -9.96 9.24
N SER A 148 -5.09 -9.20 10.31
CA SER A 148 -6.14 -8.58 11.10
C SER A 148 -6.04 -7.07 10.95
N SER A 149 -7.10 -6.46 10.42
CA SER A 149 -7.19 -5.00 10.34
C SER A 149 -7.41 -4.42 11.74
N THR A 150 -6.84 -3.26 12.00
CA THR A 150 -7.11 -2.51 13.25
C THR A 150 -8.50 -1.84 13.21
N SER A 151 -9.06 -1.66 12.02
CA SER A 151 -10.39 -1.07 11.79
C SER A 151 -11.50 -2.11 11.67
N GLY A 152 -11.18 -3.41 11.60
CA GLY A 152 -12.12 -4.49 11.37
C GLY A 152 -11.95 -5.69 12.30
N SER A 153 -13.04 -6.38 12.59
CA SER A 153 -13.05 -7.57 13.47
C SER A 153 -12.87 -8.90 12.73
N ILE A 154 -13.05 -8.92 11.42
CA ILE A 154 -12.98 -10.14 10.61
C ILE A 154 -11.57 -10.29 10.04
N PRO A 155 -10.86 -11.40 10.34
CA PRO A 155 -9.54 -11.63 9.78
C PRO A 155 -9.60 -11.87 8.27
N ILE A 156 -8.60 -11.39 7.56
CA ILE A 156 -8.40 -11.57 6.13
C ILE A 156 -7.47 -12.77 5.94
N ASN A 157 -7.98 -13.84 5.37
CA ASN A 157 -7.18 -15.01 4.98
C ASN A 157 -7.01 -14.95 3.46
N ALA A 158 -5.83 -14.53 2.99
CA ALA A 158 -5.53 -14.43 1.58
C ALA A 158 -4.52 -15.48 1.15
N ARG A 159 -4.76 -16.11 0.01
CA ARG A 159 -3.82 -17.04 -0.64
C ARG A 159 -3.07 -16.30 -1.77
N LEU A 160 -1.85 -16.71 -1.97
CA LEU A 160 -1.05 -16.23 -3.09
C LEU A 160 -1.59 -16.87 -4.38
N ILE A 161 -1.96 -16.03 -5.35
CA ILE A 161 -2.45 -16.47 -6.65
C ILE A 161 -1.42 -16.23 -7.76
N LYS A 162 -0.48 -15.31 -7.53
CA LYS A 162 0.58 -15.00 -8.50
C LYS A 162 1.80 -14.44 -7.79
N HIS A 163 2.97 -15.01 -8.06
CA HIS A 163 4.25 -14.44 -7.62
C HIS A 163 4.62 -13.24 -8.48
N ALA A 164 5.26 -12.25 -7.87
CA ALA A 164 5.90 -11.15 -8.56
C ALA A 164 7.30 -10.92 -8.02
N THR A 165 8.19 -10.45 -8.90
CA THR A 165 9.52 -10.00 -8.52
C THR A 165 9.56 -8.49 -8.65
N CYS A 166 10.14 -7.81 -7.67
CA CYS A 166 10.33 -6.37 -7.77
C CYS A 166 11.42 -6.05 -8.79
N HIS A 167 11.05 -5.29 -9.81
CA HIS A 167 11.97 -4.64 -10.72
C HIS A 167 11.90 -3.14 -10.50
N ILE A 168 12.88 -2.60 -9.77
CA ILE A 168 12.96 -1.16 -9.51
C ILE A 168 13.20 -0.48 -10.86
N LYS A 169 12.34 0.49 -11.19
CA LYS A 169 12.53 1.29 -12.39
C LYS A 169 13.74 2.20 -12.19
N PRO A 170 14.73 2.18 -13.08
CA PRO A 170 15.79 3.19 -13.06
C PRO A 170 15.17 4.57 -13.34
N LEU A 171 15.79 5.59 -12.76
CA LEU A 171 15.45 6.99 -13.02
C LEU A 171 15.77 7.39 -14.45
#